data_e878e44a75a9cb5377032467e89e36bb
#
_entry.id   e878e44a75a9cb5377032467e89e36bb
#
_cell.length_a   1.000
_cell.length_b   1.000
_cell.length_c   1.000
_cell.angle_alpha   90.00
_cell.angle_beta   90.00
_cell.angle_gamma   90.00
#
_symmetry.space_group_name_H-M   'P 1'
#
loop_
_entity.id
_entity.type
_entity.pdbx_description
1 polymer ?
#
loop_
_entity_poly.entity_id
_entity_poly.type
_entity_poly.pdbx_seq_one_letter_code
_entity_poly.pdbx_strand_id
1 'polypeptide(L)'
;MERILVIYYTQSGQLKQIADNFVAPFVGAGIPVDYYEIEMETPFPFPWNNEAFFGAFPESFLQLPQLIKSVPESIMEREYSLVALAYQVWYLSPSIPITSFLKSEQVSHLLSGKPVVTLSGTRNMWIKAQEKIAEMLKKHNAPIVANVALTDRHHNHISVLTIVHWLFTGKKDRYLSIFPKAGVSEKDIASASLYGEMVLKQMQTGIYTPDLQKEIVAQGGVRIKPFLLSAEKKANRLFGIWARLIYGSPHRKFLLKCFHAYLYLAIWILMPIVWLFYWITYPLFYKKISRQVVNAQQSAVSSQ
;
A
#
# COMPACT_ATOMS: atom_id res chain seq x y z
N MET A 1 25.46 3.24 -16.08
CA MET A 1 25.38 1.91 -15.45
C MET A 1 24.02 1.81 -14.81
N GLU A 2 23.26 0.75 -15.08
CA GLU A 2 21.94 0.56 -14.50
C GLU A 2 22.04 0.42 -12.97
N ARG A 3 21.14 1.07 -12.26
CA ARG A 3 21.07 1.06 -10.80
C ARG A 3 19.61 1.22 -10.37
N ILE A 4 19.22 0.57 -9.30
CA ILE A 4 17.86 0.61 -8.77
C ILE A 4 17.84 1.31 -7.42
N LEU A 5 16.84 2.12 -7.20
CA LEU A 5 16.54 2.69 -5.89
C LEU A 5 15.27 2.03 -5.31
N VAL A 6 15.40 1.49 -4.10
CA VAL A 6 14.25 1.05 -3.29
C VAL A 6 13.95 2.14 -2.27
N ILE A 7 12.78 2.78 -2.40
CA ILE A 7 12.27 3.75 -1.43
C ILE A 7 11.17 3.09 -0.63
N TYR A 8 11.28 3.08 0.69
CA TYR A 8 10.30 2.40 1.53
C TYR A 8 10.13 3.03 2.91
N TYR A 9 9.02 2.71 3.55
CA TYR A 9 8.80 2.87 4.97
C TYR A 9 8.18 1.60 5.52
N THR A 10 8.75 1.06 6.59
CA THR A 10 8.22 -0.15 7.23
C THR A 10 8.26 -0.04 8.75
N GLN A 11 7.23 -0.52 9.44
CA GLN A 11 7.21 -0.60 10.89
C GLN A 11 7.52 -2.01 11.40
N SER A 12 7.08 -3.02 10.64
CA SER A 12 7.14 -4.42 11.05
C SER A 12 8.19 -5.24 10.30
N GLY A 13 8.92 -4.63 9.36
CA GLY A 13 9.90 -5.29 8.50
C GLY A 13 9.32 -6.07 7.32
N GLN A 14 7.99 -6.39 7.30
CA GLN A 14 7.41 -7.22 6.25
C GLN A 14 7.50 -6.59 4.86
N LEU A 15 7.28 -5.29 4.75
CA LEU A 15 7.36 -4.60 3.46
C LEU A 15 8.79 -4.59 2.91
N LYS A 16 9.78 -4.44 3.80
CA LYS A 16 11.18 -4.57 3.41
C LYS A 16 11.48 -5.97 2.87
N GLN A 17 11.00 -7.03 3.51
CA GLN A 17 11.14 -8.40 3.01
C GLN A 17 10.53 -8.57 1.61
N ILE A 18 9.38 -7.96 1.32
CA ILE A 18 8.77 -7.95 -0.02
C ILE A 18 9.69 -7.25 -1.02
N ALA A 19 10.22 -6.09 -0.66
CA ALA A 19 11.13 -5.33 -1.50
C ALA A 19 12.45 -6.09 -1.76
N ASP A 20 13.03 -6.71 -0.73
CA ASP A 20 14.24 -7.52 -0.83
C ASP A 20 14.06 -8.69 -1.81
N ASN A 21 12.94 -9.42 -1.70
CA ASN A 21 12.63 -10.50 -2.64
C ASN A 21 12.38 -9.97 -4.06
N PHE A 22 11.70 -8.83 -4.19
CA PHE A 22 11.46 -8.21 -5.50
C PHE A 22 12.76 -7.83 -6.21
N VAL A 23 13.75 -7.29 -5.51
CA VAL A 23 15.01 -6.87 -6.14
C VAL A 23 16.05 -7.99 -6.25
N ALA A 24 15.84 -9.15 -5.65
CA ALA A 24 16.79 -10.27 -5.69
C ALA A 24 17.23 -10.66 -7.12
N PRO A 25 16.35 -10.71 -8.15
CA PRO A 25 16.76 -10.99 -9.52
C PRO A 25 17.71 -9.93 -10.11
N PHE A 26 17.54 -8.67 -9.75
CA PHE A 26 18.41 -7.57 -10.21
C PHE A 26 19.80 -7.70 -9.59
N VAL A 27 19.88 -8.00 -8.29
CA VAL A 27 21.15 -8.29 -7.61
C VAL A 27 21.82 -9.50 -8.24
N GLY A 28 21.07 -10.56 -8.54
CA GLY A 28 21.55 -11.74 -9.26
C GLY A 28 22.09 -11.46 -10.66
N ALA A 29 21.57 -10.43 -11.33
CA ALA A 29 22.05 -9.94 -12.62
C ALA A 29 23.22 -8.94 -12.51
N GLY A 30 23.73 -8.68 -11.30
CA GLY A 30 24.84 -7.75 -11.06
C GLY A 30 24.47 -6.27 -11.08
N ILE A 31 23.14 -5.95 -11.03
CA ILE A 31 22.66 -4.57 -11.02
C ILE A 31 22.69 -4.06 -9.56
N PRO A 32 23.39 -2.95 -9.27
CA PRO A 32 23.43 -2.37 -7.93
C PRO A 32 22.06 -1.89 -7.47
N VAL A 33 21.75 -2.15 -6.20
CA VAL A 33 20.49 -1.74 -5.55
C VAL A 33 20.82 -0.90 -4.34
N ASP A 34 20.31 0.33 -4.32
CA ASP A 34 20.38 1.22 -3.16
C ASP A 34 19.04 1.23 -2.44
N TYR A 35 19.10 1.43 -1.12
CA TYR A 35 17.92 1.49 -0.27
C TYR A 35 17.83 2.84 0.43
N TYR A 36 16.67 3.46 0.36
CA TYR A 36 16.31 4.63 1.15
C TYR A 36 15.10 4.32 2.02
N GLU A 37 15.31 4.17 3.31
CA GLU A 37 14.23 4.09 4.30
C GLU A 37 13.83 5.50 4.69
N ILE A 38 12.54 5.82 4.54
CA ILE A 38 12.01 7.13 4.91
C ILE A 38 12.00 7.24 6.44
N GLU A 39 12.74 8.20 6.98
CA GLU A 39 12.77 8.47 8.41
C GLU A 39 11.94 9.72 8.75
N MET A 40 11.06 9.58 9.74
CA MET A 40 10.29 10.70 10.28
C MET A 40 11.09 11.42 11.35
N GLU A 41 10.98 12.76 11.41
CA GLU A 41 11.51 13.53 12.55
C GLU A 41 10.85 13.09 13.88
N THR A 42 9.55 12.81 13.85
CA THR A 42 8.82 12.21 14.97
C THR A 42 8.34 10.82 14.54
N PRO A 43 9.01 9.74 14.96
CA PRO A 43 8.68 8.38 14.56
C PRO A 43 7.29 7.95 15.05
N PHE A 44 6.58 7.19 14.22
CA PHE A 44 5.38 6.47 14.65
C PHE A 44 5.76 5.25 15.49
N PRO A 45 5.06 4.99 16.61
CA PRO A 45 5.39 3.86 17.47
C PRO A 45 5.05 2.53 16.81
N PHE A 46 5.89 1.53 17.07
CA PHE A 46 5.56 0.14 16.81
C PHE A 46 6.09 -0.72 17.99
N PRO A 47 5.24 -1.46 18.69
CA PRO A 47 3.79 -1.60 18.55
C PRO A 47 3.02 -0.28 18.70
N TRP A 48 1.87 -0.19 18.02
CA TRP A 48 0.99 0.95 18.14
C TRP A 48 0.29 0.99 19.51
N ASN A 49 0.07 2.20 20.02
CA ASN A 49 -0.96 2.44 21.03
C ASN A 49 -2.22 3.05 20.38
N ASN A 50 -3.34 3.01 21.10
CA ASN A 50 -4.62 3.50 20.57
C ASN A 50 -4.59 4.99 20.18
N GLU A 51 -3.91 5.82 20.97
CA GLU A 51 -3.85 7.26 20.73
C GLU A 51 -3.10 7.56 19.41
N ALA A 52 -1.92 6.97 19.24
CA ALA A 52 -1.13 7.13 18.03
C ALA A 52 -1.83 6.52 16.80
N PHE A 53 -2.40 5.32 16.95
CA PHE A 53 -3.09 4.64 15.84
C PHE A 53 -4.28 5.46 15.34
N PHE A 54 -5.25 5.77 16.19
CA PHE A 54 -6.41 6.56 15.75
C PHE A 54 -6.05 8.02 15.49
N GLY A 55 -5.05 8.56 16.19
CA GLY A 55 -4.55 9.91 15.96
C GLY A 55 -3.97 10.13 14.57
N ALA A 56 -3.38 9.12 13.96
CA ALA A 56 -2.84 9.20 12.61
C ALA A 56 -3.92 9.20 11.49
N PHE A 57 -5.18 8.87 11.83
CA PHE A 57 -6.24 8.69 10.83
C PHE A 57 -6.53 9.93 9.98
N PRO A 58 -6.83 11.12 10.54
CA PRO A 58 -7.23 12.26 9.74
C PRO A 58 -6.12 12.70 8.79
N GLU A 59 -4.90 12.81 9.28
CA GLU A 59 -3.73 13.25 8.51
C GLU A 59 -3.38 12.25 7.41
N SER A 60 -3.40 10.95 7.72
CA SER A 60 -3.17 9.91 6.73
C SER A 60 -4.22 9.96 5.62
N PHE A 61 -5.50 10.01 5.98
CA PHE A 61 -6.58 10.02 4.99
C PHE A 61 -6.57 11.28 4.11
N LEU A 62 -6.35 12.45 4.71
CA LEU A 62 -6.27 13.74 4.03
C LEU A 62 -4.92 13.95 3.32
N GLN A 63 -4.00 13.01 3.45
CA GLN A 63 -2.66 13.05 2.85
C GLN A 63 -1.89 14.31 3.27
N LEU A 64 -1.92 14.64 4.56
CA LEU A 64 -1.17 15.75 5.13
C LEU A 64 0.26 15.28 5.46
N PRO A 65 1.29 15.94 4.90
CA PRO A 65 2.67 15.55 5.17
C PRO A 65 3.08 15.99 6.59
N GLN A 66 4.07 15.28 7.12
CA GLN A 66 4.78 15.61 8.34
C GLN A 66 6.29 15.70 8.02
N LEU A 67 7.07 16.22 8.93
CA LEU A 67 8.51 16.40 8.72
C LEU A 67 9.21 15.03 8.63
N ILE A 68 10.02 14.87 7.60
CA ILE A 68 10.91 13.74 7.38
C ILE A 68 12.36 14.22 7.44
N LYS A 69 13.28 13.33 7.82
CA LYS A 69 14.70 13.60 7.70
C LYS A 69 15.09 13.74 6.23
N SER A 70 16.11 14.53 5.96
CA SER A 70 16.63 14.71 4.60
C SER A 70 17.08 13.38 4.00
N VAL A 71 16.87 13.22 2.70
CA VAL A 71 17.43 12.10 1.95
C VAL A 71 18.96 12.19 1.99
N PRO A 72 19.67 11.10 2.29
CA PRO A 72 21.13 11.11 2.31
C PRO A 72 21.73 11.56 0.97
N GLU A 73 22.79 12.38 1.01
CA GLU A 73 23.51 12.83 -0.19
C GLU A 73 23.95 11.66 -1.07
N SER A 74 24.43 10.58 -0.46
CA SER A 74 24.83 9.37 -1.17
C SER A 74 23.73 8.73 -2.02
N ILE A 75 22.46 9.01 -1.73
CA ILE A 75 21.30 8.62 -2.56
C ILE A 75 21.01 9.70 -3.59
N MET A 76 21.09 10.98 -3.21
CA MET A 76 20.77 12.11 -4.08
C MET A 76 21.75 12.28 -5.24
N GLU A 77 23.02 11.96 -5.05
CA GLU A 77 24.08 12.12 -6.07
C GLU A 77 24.10 11.00 -7.13
N ARG A 78 23.28 9.97 -6.95
CA ARG A 78 23.27 8.81 -7.87
C ARG A 78 22.13 8.88 -8.87
N GLU A 79 22.42 8.36 -10.07
CA GLU A 79 21.41 8.18 -11.10
C GLU A 79 20.80 6.78 -11.02
N TYR A 80 19.47 6.71 -11.14
CA TYR A 80 18.70 5.48 -11.07
C TYR A 80 17.93 5.25 -12.37
N SER A 81 17.95 4.00 -12.84
CA SER A 81 17.21 3.57 -14.04
C SER A 81 15.79 3.10 -13.71
N LEU A 82 15.55 2.71 -12.46
CA LEU A 82 14.26 2.24 -11.97
C LEU A 82 14.13 2.58 -10.48
N VAL A 83 12.93 2.96 -10.06
CA VAL A 83 12.59 3.15 -8.64
C VAL A 83 11.55 2.14 -8.23
N ALA A 84 11.81 1.38 -7.16
CA ALA A 84 10.83 0.55 -6.47
C ALA A 84 10.29 1.31 -5.25
N LEU A 85 9.06 1.81 -5.35
CA LEU A 85 8.38 2.51 -4.25
C LEU A 85 7.56 1.52 -3.44
N ALA A 86 8.06 1.11 -2.28
CA ALA A 86 7.38 0.20 -1.38
C ALA A 86 6.61 0.97 -0.29
N TYR A 87 5.28 0.88 -0.29
CA TYR A 87 4.42 1.71 0.55
C TYR A 87 3.45 0.91 1.41
N GLN A 88 3.13 1.46 2.57
CA GLN A 88 2.09 0.95 3.47
C GLN A 88 0.77 1.68 3.24
N VAL A 89 -0.32 0.93 3.39
CA VAL A 89 -1.69 1.48 3.31
C VAL A 89 -2.21 1.73 4.73
N TRP A 90 -2.45 3.00 5.07
CA TRP A 90 -3.08 3.44 6.30
C TRP A 90 -4.41 4.10 5.98
N TYR A 91 -5.51 3.57 6.53
CA TYR A 91 -6.86 4.17 6.36
C TYR A 91 -7.23 4.46 4.90
N LEU A 92 -7.05 3.48 4.01
CA LEU A 92 -7.35 3.59 2.56
C LEU A 92 -6.51 4.67 1.84
N SER A 93 -5.37 5.02 2.40
CA SER A 93 -4.45 6.04 1.88
C SER A 93 -3.01 5.54 1.99
N PRO A 94 -2.05 6.12 1.28
CA PRO A 94 -0.65 5.93 1.60
C PRO A 94 -0.37 6.33 3.05
N SER A 95 0.57 5.67 3.69
CA SER A 95 1.01 6.05 5.03
C SER A 95 1.54 7.49 5.06
N ILE A 96 1.50 8.13 6.22
CA ILE A 96 2.01 9.51 6.37
C ILE A 96 3.47 9.63 5.93
N PRO A 97 4.40 8.71 6.28
CA PRO A 97 5.79 8.81 5.80
C PRO A 97 5.90 8.82 4.27
N ILE A 98 5.20 7.94 3.59
CA ILE A 98 5.18 7.89 2.11
C ILE A 98 4.57 9.17 1.52
N THR A 99 3.47 9.65 2.10
CA THR A 99 2.85 10.92 1.68
C THR A 99 3.81 12.10 1.89
N SER A 100 4.52 12.12 3.01
CA SER A 100 5.49 13.16 3.35
C SER A 100 6.66 13.18 2.37
N PHE A 101 7.22 12.02 2.06
CA PHE A 101 8.26 11.89 1.04
C PHE A 101 7.76 12.37 -0.33
N LEU A 102 6.62 11.84 -0.82
CA LEU A 102 6.08 12.18 -2.14
C LEU A 102 5.64 13.65 -2.28
N LYS A 103 5.54 14.38 -1.18
CA LYS A 103 5.25 15.83 -1.16
C LYS A 103 6.46 16.68 -0.77
N SER A 104 7.63 16.08 -0.54
CA SER A 104 8.86 16.82 -0.24
C SER A 104 9.47 17.41 -1.51
N GLU A 105 10.30 18.43 -1.35
CA GLU A 105 11.01 19.10 -2.46
C GLU A 105 12.03 18.15 -3.12
N GLN A 106 12.60 17.23 -2.35
CA GLN A 106 13.64 16.30 -2.80
C GLN A 106 13.15 15.21 -3.76
N VAL A 107 11.82 14.94 -3.74
CA VAL A 107 11.23 13.83 -4.50
C VAL A 107 11.40 13.98 -6.02
N SER A 108 11.29 15.19 -6.54
CA SER A 108 11.39 15.44 -7.99
C SER A 108 12.78 15.08 -8.53
N HIS A 109 13.83 15.27 -7.75
CA HIS A 109 15.18 14.88 -8.15
C HIS A 109 15.33 13.35 -8.33
N LEU A 110 14.71 12.57 -7.44
CA LEU A 110 14.81 11.12 -7.46
C LEU A 110 13.84 10.45 -8.44
N LEU A 111 12.67 11.06 -8.69
CA LEU A 111 11.57 10.39 -9.39
C LEU A 111 11.29 10.94 -10.78
N SER A 112 11.65 12.21 -11.09
CA SER A 112 11.25 12.83 -12.36
C SER A 112 11.79 12.07 -13.57
N GLY A 113 10.86 11.65 -14.44
CA GLY A 113 11.17 10.87 -15.65
C GLY A 113 11.61 9.43 -15.40
N LYS A 114 11.70 8.99 -14.15
CA LYS A 114 12.14 7.62 -13.82
C LYS A 114 10.94 6.67 -13.82
N PRO A 115 11.06 5.46 -14.42
CA PRO A 115 10.04 4.42 -14.28
C PRO A 115 9.92 3.97 -12.82
N VAL A 116 8.69 3.84 -12.34
CA VAL A 116 8.40 3.45 -10.95
C VAL A 116 7.64 2.13 -10.93
N VAL A 117 8.10 1.20 -10.10
CA VAL A 117 7.33 0.03 -9.69
C VAL A 117 6.79 0.28 -8.28
N THR A 118 5.49 0.14 -8.10
CA THR A 118 4.87 0.25 -6.77
C THR A 118 4.73 -1.13 -6.13
N LEU A 119 5.20 -1.26 -4.89
CA LEU A 119 5.13 -2.47 -4.08
C LEU A 119 4.29 -2.22 -2.84
N SER A 120 3.35 -3.09 -2.52
CA SER A 120 2.62 -3.00 -1.26
C SER A 120 2.37 -4.36 -0.61
N GLY A 121 2.47 -4.39 0.71
CA GLY A 121 2.03 -5.50 1.55
C GLY A 121 0.84 -5.04 2.39
N THR A 122 -0.36 -5.52 2.11
CA THR A 122 -1.58 -4.95 2.67
C THR A 122 -2.57 -6.00 3.11
N ARG A 123 -3.57 -5.60 3.87
CA ARG A 123 -4.63 -6.51 4.27
C ARG A 123 -5.55 -6.85 3.09
N ASN A 124 -6.26 -5.90 2.50
CA ASN A 124 -7.19 -6.17 1.40
C ASN A 124 -7.67 -4.91 0.64
N MET A 125 -7.77 -3.76 1.29
CA MET A 125 -8.34 -2.51 0.75
C MET A 125 -7.21 -1.53 0.49
N TRP A 126 -6.67 -1.53 -0.70
CA TRP A 126 -5.45 -0.79 -1.08
C TRP A 126 -5.61 0.05 -2.35
N ILE A 127 -6.72 -0.14 -3.08
CA ILE A 127 -6.89 0.46 -4.40
C ILE A 127 -6.97 1.99 -4.30
N LYS A 128 -7.68 2.51 -3.28
CA LYS A 128 -7.74 3.96 -3.07
C LYS A 128 -6.40 4.57 -2.66
N ALA A 129 -5.56 3.82 -1.96
CA ALA A 129 -4.19 4.24 -1.69
C ALA A 129 -3.35 4.26 -2.96
N GLN A 130 -3.45 3.24 -3.82
CA GLN A 130 -2.75 3.20 -5.11
C GLN A 130 -3.18 4.33 -6.05
N GLU A 131 -4.47 4.64 -6.14
CA GLU A 131 -4.96 5.79 -6.92
C GLU A 131 -4.29 7.09 -6.45
N LYS A 132 -4.17 7.30 -5.13
CA LYS A 132 -3.50 8.48 -4.56
C LYS A 132 -1.99 8.50 -4.80
N ILE A 133 -1.32 7.33 -4.73
CA ILE A 133 0.10 7.19 -5.11
C ILE A 133 0.28 7.59 -6.58
N ALA A 134 -0.57 7.06 -7.47
CA ALA A 134 -0.50 7.36 -8.91
C ALA A 134 -0.70 8.86 -9.21
N GLU A 135 -1.64 9.51 -8.53
CA GLU A 135 -1.84 10.97 -8.64
C GLU A 135 -0.60 11.77 -8.17
N MET A 136 0.06 11.32 -7.09
CA MET A 136 1.27 11.99 -6.60
C MET A 136 2.46 11.77 -7.55
N LEU A 137 2.69 10.54 -8.02
CA LEU A 137 3.76 10.21 -8.97
C LEU A 137 3.59 10.93 -10.29
N LYS A 138 2.35 11.06 -10.78
CA LYS A 138 2.05 11.83 -11.99
C LYS A 138 2.48 13.30 -11.88
N LYS A 139 2.33 13.93 -10.71
CA LYS A 139 2.79 15.31 -10.49
C LYS A 139 4.30 15.46 -10.60
N HIS A 140 5.05 14.38 -10.38
CA HIS A 140 6.50 14.34 -10.51
C HIS A 140 6.97 13.79 -11.85
N ASN A 141 6.06 13.60 -12.83
CA ASN A 141 6.38 12.98 -14.12
C ASN A 141 7.07 11.61 -13.98
N ALA A 142 6.65 10.81 -13.00
CA ALA A 142 7.19 9.51 -12.66
C ALA A 142 6.21 8.40 -13.11
N PRO A 143 6.40 7.78 -14.29
CA PRO A 143 5.46 6.81 -14.83
C PRO A 143 5.49 5.51 -14.01
N ILE A 144 4.31 5.01 -13.64
CA ILE A 144 4.20 3.68 -13.02
C ILE A 144 4.24 2.63 -14.13
N VAL A 145 5.27 1.80 -14.12
CA VAL A 145 5.45 0.72 -15.10
C VAL A 145 4.92 -0.62 -14.62
N ALA A 146 4.85 -0.82 -13.30
CA ALA A 146 4.25 -2.01 -12.72
C ALA A 146 3.71 -1.74 -11.29
N ASN A 147 2.70 -2.51 -10.89
CA ASN A 147 2.19 -2.53 -9.52
C ASN A 147 2.11 -3.96 -9.01
N VAL A 148 2.70 -4.21 -7.85
CA VAL A 148 2.62 -5.47 -7.10
C VAL A 148 1.95 -5.20 -5.76
N ALA A 149 0.78 -5.79 -5.54
CA ALA A 149 0.01 -5.63 -4.32
C ALA A 149 -0.26 -6.99 -3.66
N LEU A 150 0.62 -7.37 -2.75
CA LEU A 150 0.49 -8.62 -2.01
C LEU A 150 -0.47 -8.41 -0.84
N THR A 151 -1.45 -9.31 -0.72
CA THR A 151 -2.51 -9.17 0.27
C THR A 151 -2.57 -10.35 1.23
N ASP A 152 -3.01 -10.08 2.46
CA ASP A 152 -3.43 -11.14 3.37
C ASP A 152 -4.61 -11.90 2.76
N ARG A 153 -4.42 -13.21 2.54
CA ARG A 153 -5.41 -14.06 1.85
C ARG A 153 -6.49 -14.60 2.76
N HIS A 154 -6.36 -14.45 4.06
CA HIS A 154 -7.32 -14.95 5.03
C HIS A 154 -8.70 -14.28 4.90
N HIS A 155 -9.71 -14.89 5.52
CA HIS A 155 -11.03 -14.29 5.60
C HIS A 155 -10.95 -12.92 6.28
N ASN A 156 -11.74 -11.96 5.79
CA ASN A 156 -11.59 -10.55 6.18
C ASN A 156 -11.65 -10.32 7.70
N HIS A 157 -12.57 -10.97 8.43
CA HIS A 157 -12.68 -10.82 9.89
C HIS A 157 -11.52 -11.47 10.65
N ILE A 158 -11.03 -12.63 10.17
CA ILE A 158 -9.83 -13.28 10.73
C ILE A 158 -8.62 -12.36 10.53
N SER A 159 -8.45 -11.82 9.32
CA SER A 159 -7.39 -10.87 9.00
C SER A 159 -7.46 -9.60 9.86
N VAL A 160 -8.66 -9.09 10.22
CA VAL A 160 -8.79 -7.97 11.16
C VAL A 160 -8.26 -8.34 12.55
N LEU A 161 -8.67 -9.50 13.08
CA LEU A 161 -8.25 -9.93 14.42
C LEU A 161 -6.73 -10.11 14.49
N THR A 162 -6.17 -10.81 13.53
CA THR A 162 -4.73 -11.11 13.52
C THR A 162 -3.87 -9.88 13.29
N ILE A 163 -4.30 -8.96 12.41
CA ILE A 163 -3.55 -7.72 12.17
C ILE A 163 -3.61 -6.77 13.37
N VAL A 164 -4.77 -6.67 14.04
CA VAL A 164 -4.89 -5.86 15.25
C VAL A 164 -3.98 -6.42 16.34
N HIS A 165 -3.98 -7.73 16.57
CA HIS A 165 -3.05 -8.36 17.51
C HIS A 165 -1.60 -7.97 17.18
N TRP A 166 -1.16 -8.16 15.93
CA TRP A 166 0.20 -7.83 15.53
C TRP A 166 0.53 -6.34 15.70
N LEU A 167 -0.35 -5.44 15.25
CA LEU A 167 -0.10 -4.00 15.32
C LEU A 167 0.03 -3.49 16.76
N PHE A 168 -0.77 -4.01 17.70
CA PHE A 168 -0.79 -3.53 19.08
C PHE A 168 0.13 -4.30 20.03
N THR A 169 0.60 -5.48 19.65
CA THR A 169 1.54 -6.27 20.46
C THR A 169 2.95 -6.37 19.88
N GLY A 170 3.12 -6.07 18.59
CA GLY A 170 4.37 -6.30 17.85
C GLY A 170 4.64 -7.78 17.54
N LYS A 171 3.80 -8.71 18.02
CA LYS A 171 4.02 -10.15 17.87
C LYS A 171 3.33 -10.68 16.61
N LYS A 172 4.11 -11.23 15.65
CA LYS A 172 3.60 -11.91 14.46
C LYS A 172 3.47 -13.41 14.70
N ASP A 173 2.85 -13.78 15.81
CA ASP A 173 2.55 -15.16 16.18
C ASP A 173 1.12 -15.58 15.79
N ARG A 174 0.73 -16.80 16.15
CA ARG A 174 -0.64 -17.28 15.97
C ARG A 174 -1.50 -16.77 17.13
N TYR A 175 -2.31 -15.76 16.89
CA TYR A 175 -3.21 -15.22 17.89
C TYR A 175 -4.07 -16.34 18.51
N LEU A 176 -4.12 -16.42 19.84
CA LEU A 176 -4.75 -17.50 20.62
C LEU A 176 -4.32 -18.92 20.18
N SER A 177 -3.16 -19.09 19.58
CA SER A 177 -2.62 -20.35 19.04
C SER A 177 -3.49 -21.04 17.96
N ILE A 178 -4.68 -20.51 17.66
CA ILE A 178 -5.64 -21.07 16.68
C ILE A 178 -5.72 -20.26 15.38
N PHE A 179 -5.57 -18.92 15.45
CA PHE A 179 -5.64 -18.08 14.27
C PHE A 179 -4.34 -18.10 13.45
N PRO A 180 -4.39 -17.84 12.13
CA PRO A 180 -3.18 -17.78 11.30
C PRO A 180 -2.30 -16.58 11.69
N LYS A 181 -1.04 -16.59 11.25
CA LYS A 181 -0.16 -15.42 11.35
C LYS A 181 -0.71 -14.26 10.53
N ALA A 182 -0.57 -13.04 11.03
CA ALA A 182 -1.03 -11.84 10.37
C ALA A 182 -0.21 -11.48 9.13
N GLY A 183 -0.83 -10.75 8.21
CA GLY A 183 -0.18 -10.11 7.07
C GLY A 183 0.00 -11.04 5.87
N VAL A 184 0.92 -10.67 4.99
CA VAL A 184 1.24 -11.43 3.78
C VAL A 184 1.96 -12.72 4.13
N SER A 185 1.59 -13.83 3.47
CA SER A 185 2.21 -15.13 3.72
C SER A 185 3.67 -15.15 3.25
N GLU A 186 4.52 -15.97 3.91
CA GLU A 186 5.93 -16.13 3.52
C GLU A 186 6.05 -16.61 2.05
N LYS A 187 5.12 -17.45 1.59
CA LYS A 187 5.05 -17.89 0.20
C LYS A 187 4.81 -16.72 -0.75
N ASP A 188 3.90 -15.82 -0.41
CA ASP A 188 3.61 -14.65 -1.25
C ASP A 188 4.75 -13.64 -1.21
N ILE A 189 5.42 -13.47 -0.06
CA ILE A 189 6.61 -12.63 0.07
C ILE A 189 7.73 -13.18 -0.84
N ALA A 190 7.99 -14.48 -0.79
CA ALA A 190 8.99 -15.11 -1.67
C ALA A 190 8.62 -14.98 -3.16
N SER A 191 7.33 -15.01 -3.49
CA SER A 191 6.86 -14.82 -4.88
C SER A 191 7.17 -13.42 -5.46
N ALA A 192 7.58 -12.45 -4.63
CA ALA A 192 7.93 -11.11 -5.12
C ALA A 192 9.12 -11.17 -6.10
N SER A 193 10.02 -12.14 -5.99
CA SER A 193 11.13 -12.35 -6.93
C SER A 193 10.66 -12.63 -8.35
N LEU A 194 9.57 -13.39 -8.52
CA LEU A 194 8.98 -13.64 -9.85
C LEU A 194 8.57 -12.35 -10.55
N TYR A 195 7.99 -11.41 -9.80
CA TYR A 195 7.58 -10.11 -10.37
C TYR A 195 8.81 -9.22 -10.65
N GLY A 196 9.84 -9.34 -9.81
CA GLY A 196 11.15 -8.71 -10.06
C GLY A 196 11.79 -9.20 -11.36
N GLU A 197 11.76 -10.50 -11.64
CA GLU A 197 12.26 -11.08 -12.90
C GLU A 197 11.52 -10.53 -14.13
N MET A 198 10.18 -10.38 -14.05
CA MET A 198 9.38 -9.83 -15.14
C MET A 198 9.77 -8.38 -15.42
N VAL A 199 9.95 -7.57 -14.38
CA VAL A 199 10.36 -6.16 -14.53
C VAL A 199 11.80 -6.08 -15.05
N LEU A 200 12.72 -6.91 -14.55
CA LEU A 200 14.11 -6.97 -15.01
C LEU A 200 14.20 -7.24 -16.52
N LYS A 201 13.44 -8.20 -17.02
CA LYS A 201 13.39 -8.52 -18.45
C LYS A 201 13.02 -7.29 -19.29
N GLN A 202 12.00 -6.53 -18.87
CA GLN A 202 11.60 -5.33 -19.62
C GLN A 202 12.58 -4.17 -19.43
N MET A 203 13.16 -4.01 -18.26
CA MET A 203 14.22 -3.03 -18.02
C MET A 203 15.41 -3.24 -18.96
N GLN A 204 15.85 -4.50 -19.15
CA GLN A 204 16.96 -4.85 -20.06
C GLN A 204 16.66 -4.53 -21.55
N THR A 205 15.39 -4.48 -21.95
CA THR A 205 15.00 -4.06 -23.30
C THR A 205 14.86 -2.54 -23.42
N GLY A 206 14.86 -1.82 -22.31
CA GLY A 206 14.59 -0.38 -22.26
C GLY A 206 13.13 0.00 -22.52
N ILE A 207 12.22 -0.98 -22.65
CA ILE A 207 10.80 -0.75 -23.00
C ILE A 207 9.91 -1.44 -21.98
N TYR A 208 9.07 -0.66 -21.30
CA TYR A 208 8.02 -1.17 -20.41
C TYR A 208 6.69 -1.19 -21.17
N THR A 209 6.16 -2.40 -21.38
CA THR A 209 4.89 -2.59 -22.11
C THR A 209 3.71 -2.73 -21.14
N PRO A 210 2.47 -2.38 -21.55
CA PRO A 210 1.27 -2.62 -20.75
C PRO A 210 1.02 -4.11 -20.42
N ASP A 211 1.63 -5.02 -21.17
CA ASP A 211 1.49 -6.46 -20.95
C ASP A 211 2.20 -6.92 -19.67
N LEU A 212 3.26 -6.21 -19.24
CA LEU A 212 3.90 -6.47 -17.97
C LEU A 212 2.90 -6.53 -16.78
N GLN A 213 2.01 -5.55 -16.71
CA GLN A 213 1.01 -5.53 -15.63
C GLN A 213 0.01 -6.69 -15.75
N LYS A 214 -0.37 -7.07 -16.98
CA LYS A 214 -1.26 -8.21 -17.21
C LYS A 214 -0.59 -9.53 -16.77
N GLU A 215 0.69 -9.71 -17.07
CA GLU A 215 1.47 -10.86 -16.64
C GLU A 215 1.58 -10.93 -15.11
N ILE A 216 1.91 -9.82 -14.44
CA ILE A 216 1.95 -9.72 -12.98
C ILE A 216 0.60 -10.10 -12.37
N VAL A 217 -0.51 -9.61 -12.92
CA VAL A 217 -1.87 -9.96 -12.48
C VAL A 217 -2.14 -11.45 -12.68
N ALA A 218 -1.80 -12.01 -13.84
CA ALA A 218 -1.99 -13.43 -14.16
C ALA A 218 -1.23 -14.35 -13.19
N GLN A 219 -0.03 -13.94 -12.76
CA GLN A 219 0.78 -14.65 -11.76
C GLN A 219 0.38 -14.37 -10.31
N GLY A 220 -0.66 -13.54 -10.10
CA GLY A 220 -1.22 -13.27 -8.78
C GLY A 220 -0.51 -12.18 -7.97
N GLY A 221 0.31 -11.35 -8.61
CA GLY A 221 0.95 -10.18 -8.01
C GLY A 221 -0.03 -9.07 -7.63
N VAL A 222 -1.23 -9.10 -8.20
CA VAL A 222 -2.35 -8.23 -7.83
C VAL A 222 -3.62 -9.05 -7.69
N ARG A 223 -4.22 -9.01 -6.50
CA ARG A 223 -5.51 -9.68 -6.24
C ARG A 223 -6.52 -8.71 -5.67
N ILE A 224 -7.69 -8.65 -6.28
CA ILE A 224 -8.81 -7.82 -5.85
C ILE A 224 -10.00 -8.70 -5.54
N LYS A 225 -10.51 -8.62 -4.30
CA LYS A 225 -11.77 -9.25 -3.91
C LYS A 225 -12.92 -8.33 -4.34
N PRO A 226 -13.81 -8.77 -5.25
CA PRO A 226 -14.84 -7.89 -5.86
C PRO A 226 -15.73 -7.17 -4.83
N PHE A 227 -16.13 -7.89 -3.78
CA PHE A 227 -16.88 -7.33 -2.66
C PHE A 227 -16.15 -6.15 -2.00
N LEU A 228 -14.85 -6.32 -1.73
CA LEU A 228 -14.05 -5.32 -1.02
C LEU A 228 -13.79 -4.08 -1.88
N LEU A 229 -13.73 -4.20 -3.21
CA LEU A 229 -13.65 -3.06 -4.11
C LEU A 229 -14.85 -2.11 -3.94
N SER A 230 -16.06 -2.68 -3.87
CA SER A 230 -17.29 -1.90 -3.63
C SER A 230 -17.32 -1.31 -2.22
N ALA A 231 -16.92 -2.09 -1.22
CA ALA A 231 -16.85 -1.65 0.18
C ALA A 231 -15.85 -0.51 0.37
N GLU A 232 -14.67 -0.61 -0.26
CA GLU A 232 -13.62 0.41 -0.20
C GLU A 232 -14.07 1.76 -0.75
N LYS A 233 -14.78 1.77 -1.89
CA LYS A 233 -15.35 3.01 -2.46
C LYS A 233 -16.32 3.70 -1.49
N LYS A 234 -17.18 2.92 -0.80
CA LYS A 234 -18.12 3.46 0.20
C LYS A 234 -17.38 3.94 1.45
N ALA A 235 -16.48 3.12 1.97
CA ALA A 235 -15.66 3.45 3.14
C ALA A 235 -14.82 4.70 2.90
N ASN A 236 -14.24 4.87 1.71
CA ASN A 236 -13.44 6.05 1.37
C ASN A 236 -14.25 7.36 1.47
N ARG A 237 -15.53 7.36 1.07
CA ARG A 237 -16.42 8.53 1.23
C ARG A 237 -16.69 8.85 2.69
N LEU A 238 -17.01 7.84 3.49
CA LEU A 238 -17.27 8.00 4.92
C LEU A 238 -16.02 8.42 5.69
N PHE A 239 -14.88 7.85 5.38
CA PHE A 239 -13.58 8.27 5.96
C PHE A 239 -13.26 9.71 5.62
N GLY A 240 -13.60 10.18 4.41
CA GLY A 240 -13.43 11.58 4.03
C GLY A 240 -14.29 12.54 4.85
N ILE A 241 -15.50 12.14 5.23
CA ILE A 241 -16.36 12.92 6.12
C ILE A 241 -15.73 12.96 7.53
N TRP A 242 -15.41 11.80 8.09
CA TRP A 242 -14.80 11.69 9.41
C TRP A 242 -13.47 12.45 9.52
N ALA A 243 -12.59 12.29 8.52
CA ALA A 243 -11.27 12.93 8.54
C ALA A 243 -11.39 14.45 8.56
N ARG A 244 -12.27 15.03 7.72
CA ARG A 244 -12.53 16.48 7.71
C ARG A 244 -13.19 16.99 8.98
N LEU A 245 -14.11 16.21 9.56
CA LEU A 245 -14.78 16.55 10.81
C LEU A 245 -13.80 16.57 11.99
N ILE A 246 -12.83 15.64 12.01
CA ILE A 246 -11.86 15.49 13.11
C ILE A 246 -10.72 16.48 12.96
N TYR A 247 -10.23 16.70 11.74
CA TYR A 247 -9.08 17.56 11.46
C TYR A 247 -9.39 19.01 11.82
N GLY A 248 -8.53 19.62 12.67
CA GLY A 248 -8.69 21.00 13.14
C GLY A 248 -9.82 21.23 14.15
N SER A 249 -10.56 20.16 14.54
CA SER A 249 -11.63 20.31 15.53
C SER A 249 -11.08 20.51 16.95
N PRO A 250 -11.63 21.42 17.74
CA PRO A 250 -11.31 21.55 19.16
C PRO A 250 -11.74 20.30 19.96
N HIS A 251 -12.69 19.51 19.44
CA HIS A 251 -13.16 18.28 20.03
C HIS A 251 -12.50 17.02 19.45
N ARG A 252 -11.31 17.15 18.86
CA ARG A 252 -10.58 16.08 18.17
C ARG A 252 -10.55 14.77 18.96
N LYS A 253 -10.17 14.81 20.26
CA LYS A 253 -10.08 13.60 21.09
C LYS A 253 -11.41 12.87 21.22
N PHE A 254 -12.51 13.60 21.39
CA PHE A 254 -13.85 13.03 21.46
C PHE A 254 -14.26 12.41 20.12
N LEU A 255 -14.07 13.13 19.02
CA LEU A 255 -14.41 12.67 17.67
C LEU A 255 -13.59 11.44 17.25
N LEU A 256 -12.32 11.32 17.67
CA LEU A 256 -11.53 10.11 17.45
C LEU A 256 -12.10 8.90 18.20
N LYS A 257 -12.63 9.08 19.43
CA LYS A 257 -13.34 8.01 20.14
C LYS A 257 -14.63 7.61 19.41
N CYS A 258 -15.39 8.57 18.89
CA CYS A 258 -16.57 8.31 18.08
C CYS A 258 -16.20 7.56 16.77
N PHE A 259 -15.12 7.95 16.10
CA PHE A 259 -14.60 7.26 14.92
C PHE A 259 -14.16 5.82 15.24
N HIS A 260 -13.50 5.59 16.36
CA HIS A 260 -13.15 4.25 16.84
C HIS A 260 -14.41 3.38 17.01
N ALA A 261 -15.42 3.88 17.73
CA ALA A 261 -16.69 3.16 17.89
C ALA A 261 -17.37 2.90 16.53
N TYR A 262 -17.38 3.90 15.63
CA TYR A 262 -17.87 3.75 14.27
C TYR A 262 -17.13 2.66 13.49
N LEU A 263 -15.80 2.59 13.54
CA LEU A 263 -15.02 1.55 12.87
C LEU A 263 -15.37 0.15 13.40
N TYR A 264 -15.52 0.03 14.71
CA TYR A 264 -15.91 -1.23 15.33
C TYR A 264 -17.28 -1.70 14.84
N LEU A 265 -18.26 -0.80 14.87
CA LEU A 265 -19.61 -1.05 14.33
C LEU A 265 -19.56 -1.41 12.84
N ALA A 266 -18.81 -0.65 12.05
CA ALA A 266 -18.70 -0.84 10.61
C ALA A 266 -18.10 -2.20 10.26
N ILE A 267 -17.04 -2.63 10.93
CA ILE A 267 -16.35 -3.89 10.65
C ILE A 267 -17.16 -5.09 11.13
N TRP A 268 -17.71 -5.04 12.34
CA TRP A 268 -18.31 -6.21 12.98
C TRP A 268 -19.81 -6.37 12.75
N ILE A 269 -20.53 -5.31 12.45
CA ILE A 269 -21.99 -5.35 12.24
C ILE A 269 -22.34 -4.99 10.80
N LEU A 270 -21.88 -3.84 10.29
CA LEU A 270 -22.32 -3.39 8.96
C LEU A 270 -21.70 -4.21 7.82
N MET A 271 -20.42 -4.59 7.92
CA MET A 271 -19.76 -5.37 6.86
C MET A 271 -20.40 -6.76 6.63
N PRO A 272 -20.75 -7.57 7.63
CA PRO A 272 -21.49 -8.82 7.44
C PRO A 272 -22.84 -8.60 6.75
N ILE A 273 -23.58 -7.56 7.16
CA ILE A 273 -24.89 -7.25 6.56
C ILE A 273 -24.70 -6.85 5.08
N VAL A 274 -23.76 -5.96 4.78
CA VAL A 274 -23.46 -5.53 3.40
C VAL A 274 -22.95 -6.70 2.56
N TRP A 275 -22.19 -7.62 3.15
CA TRP A 275 -21.71 -8.83 2.49
C TRP A 275 -22.86 -9.77 2.11
N LEU A 276 -23.85 -9.95 3.00
CA LEU A 276 -25.05 -10.74 2.71
C LEU A 276 -25.84 -10.15 1.55
N PHE A 277 -26.12 -8.84 1.58
CA PHE A 277 -26.77 -8.13 0.47
C PHE A 277 -25.99 -8.19 -0.84
N TYR A 278 -24.66 -8.11 -0.76
CA TYR A 278 -23.81 -8.24 -1.94
C TYR A 278 -24.02 -9.61 -2.61
N TRP A 279 -24.02 -10.71 -1.86
CA TRP A 279 -24.23 -12.04 -2.42
C TRP A 279 -25.60 -12.24 -3.03
N ILE A 280 -26.65 -11.69 -2.44
CA ILE A 280 -28.02 -11.72 -3.00
C ILE A 280 -28.07 -10.97 -4.33
N THR A 281 -27.38 -9.85 -4.45
CA THR A 281 -27.41 -9.00 -5.64
C THR A 281 -26.32 -9.32 -6.66
N TYR A 282 -25.31 -10.10 -6.29
CA TYR A 282 -24.15 -10.42 -7.14
C TYR A 282 -24.51 -10.97 -8.51
N PRO A 283 -25.45 -11.94 -8.67
CA PRO A 283 -25.81 -12.46 -9.98
C PRO A 283 -26.31 -11.40 -10.94
N LEU A 284 -27.04 -10.41 -10.44
CA LEU A 284 -27.60 -9.31 -11.23
C LEU A 284 -26.52 -8.35 -11.75
N PHE A 285 -25.43 -8.19 -11.00
CA PHE A 285 -24.38 -7.21 -11.30
C PHE A 285 -23.04 -7.84 -11.69
N TYR A 286 -22.97 -9.16 -11.88
CA TYR A 286 -21.74 -9.90 -12.15
C TYR A 286 -20.88 -9.28 -13.26
N LYS A 287 -21.45 -9.03 -14.45
CA LYS A 287 -20.72 -8.46 -15.59
C LYS A 287 -20.13 -7.09 -15.28
N LYS A 288 -20.88 -6.24 -14.55
CA LYS A 288 -20.42 -4.90 -14.16
C LYS A 288 -19.27 -4.99 -13.15
N ILE A 289 -19.41 -5.87 -12.17
CA ILE A 289 -18.42 -6.07 -11.12
C ILE A 289 -17.12 -6.63 -11.70
N SER A 290 -17.21 -7.66 -12.58
CA SER A 290 -16.03 -8.24 -13.24
C SER A 290 -15.27 -7.20 -14.05
N ARG A 291 -15.94 -6.35 -14.84
CA ARG A 291 -15.30 -5.24 -15.54
C ARG A 291 -14.62 -4.26 -14.60
N GLN A 292 -15.24 -3.93 -13.47
CA GLN A 292 -14.64 -3.03 -12.49
C GLN A 292 -13.37 -3.61 -11.85
N VAL A 293 -13.32 -4.91 -11.61
CA VAL A 293 -12.13 -5.60 -11.09
C VAL A 293 -11.00 -5.56 -12.12
N VAL A 294 -11.28 -5.95 -13.37
CA VAL A 294 -10.27 -5.91 -14.45
C VAL A 294 -9.73 -4.50 -14.64
N ASN A 295 -10.62 -3.50 -14.71
CA ASN A 295 -10.19 -2.10 -14.84
C ASN A 295 -9.32 -1.67 -13.65
N ALA A 296 -9.70 -2.02 -12.41
CA ALA A 296 -8.92 -1.67 -11.22
C ALA A 296 -7.54 -2.36 -11.17
N GLN A 297 -7.42 -3.58 -11.70
CA GLN A 297 -6.13 -4.27 -11.82
C GLN A 297 -5.21 -3.63 -12.85
N GLN A 298 -5.77 -3.07 -13.91
CA GLN A 298 -5.02 -2.40 -14.98
C GLN A 298 -4.76 -0.92 -14.68
N SER A 299 -5.75 -0.21 -14.12
CA SER A 299 -5.65 1.22 -13.82
C SER A 299 -4.62 1.53 -12.73
N ALA A 300 -4.17 0.53 -11.96
CA ALA A 300 -3.08 0.71 -11.02
C ALA A 300 -1.78 1.20 -11.68
N VAL A 301 -1.65 1.04 -13.01
CA VAL A 301 -0.51 1.46 -13.83
C VAL A 301 -0.90 2.52 -14.86
N SER A 302 -2.18 2.58 -15.29
CA SER A 302 -2.63 3.38 -16.44
C SER A 302 -3.11 4.80 -16.11
N SER A 303 -2.65 5.41 -15.02
CA SER A 303 -2.92 6.85 -14.75
C SER A 303 -1.98 7.79 -15.54
N GLN A 304 -1.70 7.42 -16.79
CA GLN A 304 -1.03 8.28 -17.77
C GLN A 304 -2.03 9.19 -18.46
#